data_382584005571bd70804d497b507a7d45
#
_entry.id   382584005571bd70804d497b507a7d45
#
_cell.length_a   1.000
_cell.length_b   1.000
_cell.length_c   1.000
_cell.angle_alpha   90.00
_cell.angle_beta   90.00
_cell.angle_gamma   90.00
#
_symmetry.space_group_name_H-M   'P 1'
#
loop_
_entity.id
_entity.type
_entity.pdbx_description
1 polymer ?
#
loop_
_entity_poly.entity_id
_entity_poly.type
_entity_poly.pdbx_seq_one_letter_code
_entity_poly.pdbx_strand_id
1 'polypeptide(L)'
;MYTSVSTPTFDETYKKLIKGDQEKEKRTKKAVKLMSADPFYPSLKSHKVNTRNFGERWSSWISGDLRIIWDFDPEEKMRIILFAIVTHTGTYREYK
;
A
#
# COMPACT_ATOMS: atom_id res chain seq x y z
N MET A 1 0.19 -0.11 -18.10
CA MET A 1 -0.05 -0.88 -16.85
C MET A 1 1.22 -0.92 -16.02
N TYR A 2 1.10 -0.86 -14.70
CA TYR A 2 2.24 -0.88 -13.80
C TYR A 2 2.48 -2.29 -13.27
N THR A 3 3.75 -2.66 -13.09
CA THR A 3 4.10 -3.83 -12.30
C THR A 3 4.37 -3.37 -10.87
N SER A 4 4.21 -4.25 -9.90
CA SER A 4 4.49 -3.93 -8.51
C SER A 4 5.50 -4.91 -7.93
N VAL A 5 6.39 -4.40 -7.08
CA VAL A 5 7.32 -5.24 -6.32
C VAL A 5 7.09 -4.94 -4.85
N SER A 6 7.13 -5.97 -4.03
CA SER A 6 6.97 -5.80 -2.59
C SER A 6 8.34 -5.77 -1.91
N THR A 7 8.39 -5.09 -0.78
CA THR A 7 9.57 -5.08 0.09
C THR A 7 9.36 -6.12 1.19
N PRO A 8 10.44 -6.52 1.89
CA PRO A 8 10.28 -7.41 3.05
C PRO A 8 9.32 -6.86 4.10
N THR A 9 9.31 -5.55 4.31
CA THR A 9 8.39 -4.92 5.26
C THR A 9 6.93 -5.04 4.80
N PHE A 10 6.69 -4.90 3.49
CA PHE A 10 5.34 -5.12 2.96
C PHE A 10 4.89 -6.55 3.23
N ASP A 11 5.75 -7.53 2.93
CA ASP A 11 5.41 -8.94 3.12
C ASP A 11 5.14 -9.26 4.60
N GLU A 12 5.94 -8.69 5.50
CA GLU A 12 5.77 -8.88 6.93
C GLU A 12 4.47 -8.27 7.44
N THR A 13 4.17 -7.03 7.03
CA THR A 13 2.92 -6.38 7.46
C THR A 13 1.71 -7.04 6.84
N TYR A 14 1.81 -7.56 5.62
CA TYR A 14 0.75 -8.35 5.02
C TYR A 14 0.43 -9.57 5.89
N LYS A 15 1.45 -10.30 6.31
CA LYS A 15 1.25 -11.47 7.19
C LYS A 15 0.56 -11.10 8.50
N LYS A 16 0.95 -9.97 9.08
CA LYS A 16 0.41 -9.56 10.39
C LYS A 16 -0.99 -9.00 10.32
N LEU A 17 -1.29 -8.22 9.27
CA LEU A 17 -2.53 -7.44 9.22
C LEU A 17 -3.59 -8.04 8.30
N ILE A 18 -3.20 -8.83 7.32
CA ILE A 18 -4.09 -9.28 6.25
C ILE A 18 -4.28 -10.79 6.23
N LYS A 19 -3.16 -11.54 6.26
CA LYS A 19 -3.18 -12.98 6.04
C LYS A 19 -4.07 -13.69 7.06
N GLY A 20 -4.91 -14.61 6.56
CA GLY A 20 -5.83 -15.36 7.40
C GLY A 20 -7.23 -14.77 7.48
N ASP A 21 -7.41 -13.53 6.98
CA ASP A 21 -8.71 -12.89 6.90
C ASP A 21 -9.09 -12.79 5.42
N GLN A 22 -10.01 -13.65 4.98
CA GLN A 22 -10.38 -13.77 3.57
C GLN A 22 -10.86 -12.45 2.97
N GLU A 23 -11.64 -11.69 3.72
CA GLU A 23 -12.17 -10.41 3.24
C GLU A 23 -11.04 -9.39 3.06
N LYS A 24 -10.12 -9.31 4.02
CA LYS A 24 -8.98 -8.40 3.92
C LYS A 24 -8.04 -8.81 2.78
N GLU A 25 -7.82 -10.11 2.59
CA GLU A 25 -7.01 -10.60 1.48
C GLU A 25 -7.61 -10.21 0.15
N LYS A 26 -8.91 -10.38 0.01
CA LYS A 26 -9.64 -10.03 -1.21
C LYS A 26 -9.54 -8.52 -1.50
N ARG A 27 -9.73 -7.70 -0.50
CA ARG A 27 -9.68 -6.24 -0.65
C ARG A 27 -8.28 -5.74 -0.97
N THR A 28 -7.27 -6.36 -0.36
CA THR A 28 -5.87 -6.01 -0.65
C THR A 28 -5.51 -6.37 -2.09
N LYS A 29 -5.89 -7.56 -2.55
CA LYS A 29 -5.65 -7.97 -3.93
C LYS A 29 -6.33 -7.02 -4.91
N LYS A 30 -7.57 -6.62 -4.62
CA LYS A 30 -8.29 -5.69 -5.47
C LYS A 30 -7.59 -4.34 -5.54
N ALA A 31 -7.13 -3.82 -4.39
CA ALA A 31 -6.42 -2.54 -4.36
C ALA A 31 -5.13 -2.60 -5.19
N VAL A 32 -4.33 -3.65 -5.03
CA VAL A 32 -3.09 -3.81 -5.80
C VAL A 32 -3.39 -3.93 -7.30
N LYS A 33 -4.44 -4.65 -7.65
CA LYS A 33 -4.85 -4.80 -9.05
C LYS A 33 -5.27 -3.45 -9.65
N LEU A 34 -6.03 -2.66 -8.90
CA LEU A 34 -6.42 -1.31 -9.35
C LEU A 34 -5.21 -0.41 -9.51
N MET A 35 -4.25 -0.46 -8.56
CA MET A 35 -3.01 0.30 -8.65
C MET A 35 -2.21 -0.07 -9.89
N SER A 36 -2.21 -1.34 -10.27
CA SER A 36 -1.53 -1.80 -11.47
C SER A 36 -2.12 -1.19 -12.73
N ALA A 37 -3.43 -1.03 -12.77
CA ALA A 37 -4.12 -0.40 -13.90
C ALA A 37 -3.95 1.13 -13.87
N ASP A 38 -4.18 1.72 -12.70
CA ASP A 38 -4.10 3.18 -12.50
C ASP A 38 -3.88 3.47 -11.01
N PRO A 39 -2.67 3.90 -10.62
CA PRO A 39 -2.38 4.18 -9.21
C PRO A 39 -3.26 5.26 -8.59
N PHE A 40 -3.90 6.08 -9.42
CA PHE A 40 -4.78 7.16 -8.98
C PHE A 40 -6.25 6.86 -9.26
N TYR A 41 -6.60 5.59 -9.41
CA TYR A 41 -7.99 5.18 -9.54
C TYR A 41 -8.79 5.72 -8.34
N PRO A 42 -9.98 6.34 -8.58
CA PRO A 42 -10.67 7.08 -7.52
C PRO A 42 -10.91 6.34 -6.21
N SER A 43 -11.26 5.05 -6.27
CA SER A 43 -11.53 4.30 -5.04
C SER A 43 -10.29 4.09 -4.17
N LEU A 44 -9.10 4.25 -4.73
CA LEU A 44 -7.84 4.12 -3.97
C LEU A 44 -7.57 5.34 -3.10
N LYS A 45 -8.14 6.49 -3.44
CA LYS A 45 -7.93 7.73 -2.70
C LYS A 45 -6.44 8.03 -2.46
N SER A 46 -5.63 7.78 -3.47
CA SER A 46 -4.18 7.95 -3.37
C SER A 46 -3.79 9.39 -3.13
N HIS A 47 -2.93 9.62 -2.15
CA HIS A 47 -2.44 10.95 -1.81
C HIS A 47 -1.08 10.86 -1.13
N LYS A 48 -0.34 11.98 -1.16
CA LYS A 48 0.97 12.05 -0.52
C LYS A 48 0.82 12.13 0.99
N VAL A 49 1.69 11.41 1.68
CA VAL A 49 1.74 11.40 3.15
C VAL A 49 3.19 11.43 3.61
N ASN A 50 3.40 11.93 4.83
CA ASN A 50 4.68 11.81 5.50
C ASN A 50 4.64 10.60 6.42
N THR A 51 5.60 9.69 6.26
CA THR A 51 5.68 8.50 7.09
C THR A 51 6.90 8.57 8.01
N ARG A 52 6.86 7.79 9.08
CA ARG A 52 7.96 7.77 10.06
C ARG A 52 9.18 7.03 9.52
N ASN A 53 8.96 5.91 8.85
CA ASN A 53 10.05 5.01 8.44
C ASN A 53 10.39 5.08 6.96
N PHE A 54 9.51 5.64 6.13
CA PHE A 54 9.69 5.63 4.67
C PHE A 54 9.79 7.02 4.07
N GLY A 55 9.66 8.07 4.88
CA GLY A 55 9.66 9.45 4.39
C GLY A 55 8.37 9.81 3.68
N GLU A 56 8.45 10.75 2.75
CA GLU A 56 7.28 11.18 1.98
C GLU A 56 6.99 10.16 0.88
N ARG A 57 5.82 9.55 0.94
CA ARG A 57 5.38 8.52 -0.01
C ARG A 57 3.90 8.70 -0.33
N TRP A 58 3.35 7.79 -1.13
CA TRP A 58 1.93 7.73 -1.44
C TRP A 58 1.24 6.75 -0.51
N SER A 59 -0.01 7.04 -0.21
CA SER A 59 -0.88 6.16 0.58
C SER A 59 -2.14 5.90 -0.22
N SER A 60 -2.53 4.63 -0.32
CA SER A 60 -3.77 4.23 -0.99
C SER A 60 -4.63 3.40 -0.05
N TRP A 61 -5.94 3.58 -0.16
CA TRP A 61 -6.92 2.93 0.69
C TRP A 61 -7.13 1.47 0.28
N ILE A 62 -7.12 0.56 1.26
CA ILE A 62 -7.51 -0.84 1.06
C ILE A 62 -8.95 -1.02 1.53
N SER A 63 -9.20 -0.83 2.80
CA SER A 63 -10.53 -0.89 3.43
C SER A 63 -10.42 -0.39 4.86
N GLY A 64 -11.49 0.21 5.38
CA GLY A 64 -11.52 0.67 6.76
C GLY A 64 -10.28 1.46 7.13
N ASP A 65 -9.50 0.93 8.06
CA ASP A 65 -8.29 1.57 8.58
C ASP A 65 -7.01 1.16 7.84
N LEU A 66 -7.11 0.28 6.85
CA LEU A 66 -5.94 -0.29 6.18
C LEU A 66 -5.52 0.53 4.97
N ARG A 67 -4.22 0.77 4.86
CA ARG A 67 -3.62 1.55 3.78
C ARG A 67 -2.37 0.85 3.25
N ILE A 68 -2.04 1.11 1.98
CA ILE A 68 -0.76 0.69 1.38
C ILE A 68 0.11 1.92 1.24
N ILE A 69 1.32 1.85 1.75
CA ILE A 69 2.34 2.88 1.52
C ILE A 69 3.17 2.42 0.33
N TRP A 70 3.29 3.27 -0.67
CA TRP A 70 3.95 2.92 -1.92
C TRP A 70 4.56 4.15 -2.59
N ASP A 71 5.39 3.92 -3.59
CA ASP A 71 5.89 4.99 -4.44
C ASP A 71 6.28 4.42 -5.81
N PHE A 72 6.51 5.30 -6.76
CA PHE A 72 7.04 4.91 -8.05
C PHE A 72 8.51 4.53 -7.91
N ASP A 73 8.94 3.53 -8.69
CA ASP A 73 10.35 3.16 -8.73
C ASP A 73 11.12 4.23 -9.52
N PRO A 74 12.12 4.88 -8.92
CA PRO A 74 12.86 5.93 -9.61
C PRO A 74 13.75 5.40 -10.74
N GLU A 75 14.03 4.10 -10.76
CA GLU A 75 14.94 3.50 -11.74
C GLU A 75 14.22 2.74 -12.83
N GLU A 76 12.97 2.39 -12.65
CA GLU A 76 12.22 1.57 -13.60
C GLU A 76 10.85 2.17 -13.86
N LYS A 77 10.61 2.62 -15.09
CA LYS A 77 9.30 3.14 -15.49
C LYS A 77 8.23 2.07 -15.37
N MET A 78 7.03 2.49 -15.05
CA MET A 78 5.87 1.61 -14.94
C MET A 78 6.03 0.53 -13.87
N ARG A 79 6.85 0.80 -12.85
CA ARG A 79 6.98 -0.08 -11.69
C ARG A 79 6.72 0.69 -10.41
N ILE A 80 5.97 0.04 -9.50
CA ILE A 80 5.58 0.58 -8.21
C ILE A 80 6.24 -0.27 -7.12
N ILE A 81 6.75 0.38 -6.09
CA ILE A 81 7.33 -0.29 -4.93
C ILE A 81 6.30 -0.23 -3.79
N LEU A 82 5.92 -1.39 -3.27
CA LEU A 82 5.01 -1.51 -2.13
C LEU A 82 5.85 -1.58 -0.86
N PHE A 83 5.78 -0.56 -0.02
CA PHE A 83 6.64 -0.46 1.16
C PHE A 83 6.06 -1.14 2.38
N ALA A 84 4.78 -0.97 2.64
CA ALA A 84 4.16 -1.54 3.84
C ALA A 84 2.65 -1.47 3.76
N ILE A 85 1.98 -2.36 4.52
CA ILE A 85 0.56 -2.20 4.85
C ILE A 85 0.53 -1.65 6.26
N VAL A 86 -0.23 -0.58 6.44
CA VAL A 86 -0.27 0.14 7.71
C VAL A 86 -1.72 0.41 8.11
N THR A 87 -1.91 0.75 9.38
CA THR A 87 -3.19 1.25 9.86
C THR A 87 -3.13 2.76 9.91
N HIS A 88 -4.26 3.42 9.65
CA HIS A 88 -4.35 4.87 9.77
C HIS A 88 -4.21 5.29 11.22
N THR A 89 -4.72 4.46 12.13
CA THR A 89 -4.61 4.63 13.57
C THR A 89 -4.11 3.33 14.20
N GLY A 90 -3.64 3.37 15.43
CA GLY A 90 -3.25 2.18 16.19
C GLY A 90 -1.78 1.80 16.05
N THR A 91 -1.49 0.53 16.32
CA THR A 91 -0.11 0.03 16.49
C THR A 91 0.76 0.14 15.25
N TYR A 92 0.17 -0.06 14.07
CA TYR A 92 0.91 -0.06 12.81
C TYR A 92 0.80 1.28 12.07
N ARG A 93 0.52 2.35 12.80
CA ARG A 93 0.42 3.68 12.22
C ARG A 93 1.79 4.21 11.79
N GLU A 94 1.92 4.62 10.52
CA GLU A 94 3.13 5.21 9.96
C GLU A 94 3.04 6.72 9.79
N TYR A 95 1.86 7.30 9.82
CA TYR A 95 1.69 8.74 9.56
C TYR A 95 2.28 9.59 10.67
N LYS A 96 2.95 10.63 10.29
CA LYS A 96 3.44 11.65 11.22
C LYS A 96 2.32 12.56 11.68
#